data_01739bdde65d3bd4ced248093c323257
#
_entry.id   01739bdde65d3bd4ced248093c323257
#
_cell.length_a   1.000
_cell.length_b   1.000
_cell.length_c   1.000
_cell.angle_alpha   90.00
_cell.angle_beta   90.00
_cell.angle_gamma   90.00
#
_symmetry.space_group_name_H-M   'P 1'
#
loop_
_entity.id
_entity.type
_entity.pdbx_description
1 polymer ?
#
loop_
_entity_poly.entity_id
_entity_poly.type
_entity_poly.pdbx_seq_one_letter_code
_entity_poly.pdbx_strand_id
1 'polypeptide(L)'
;ERLNTLYTLQQKHRVSTVDELIAIRDQYQEQLRAIDSFDEQIGLLESQLDASYKELLQQASVLSEQRKVASTAMASQLVKMIIPLGMPNTRFRVDILPRKEPESDGMDDIRFMFSANKSAELQPVAQTASGGEISRLMLCIKAMIAGFTALPTIIFDEVDTGVSGD
;
A
#
# COMPACT_ATOMS: atom_id res chain seq x y z
N GLU A 1 51.14 45.07 6.56
CA GLU A 1 49.94 44.42 5.97
C GLU A 1 49.30 43.43 6.93
N ARG A 2 49.99 42.40 7.45
CA ARG A 2 49.40 41.35 8.33
C ARG A 2 48.76 41.91 9.62
N LEU A 3 49.40 42.93 10.25
CA LEU A 3 48.88 43.50 11.49
C LEU A 3 47.57 44.25 11.26
N ASN A 4 47.42 44.99 10.14
CA ASN A 4 46.21 45.66 9.77
C ASN A 4 45.06 44.68 9.48
N THR A 5 45.36 43.54 8.87
CA THR A 5 44.36 42.48 8.65
C THR A 5 43.83 41.92 9.97
N LEU A 6 44.68 41.69 10.95
CA LEU A 6 44.28 41.23 12.30
C LEU A 6 43.37 42.25 13.00
N TYR A 7 43.76 43.54 13.00
CA TYR A 7 42.91 44.61 13.59
C TYR A 7 41.57 44.72 12.88
N THR A 8 41.53 44.60 11.56
CA THR A 8 40.27 44.62 10.80
C THR A 8 39.37 43.43 11.16
N LEU A 9 39.94 42.22 11.31
CA LEU A 9 39.21 41.05 11.73
C LEU A 9 38.69 41.13 13.17
N GLN A 10 39.52 41.67 14.10
CA GLN A 10 39.11 41.93 15.47
C GLN A 10 37.94 42.89 15.54
N GLN A 11 37.94 43.97 14.77
CA GLN A 11 36.84 44.91 14.69
C GLN A 11 35.57 44.27 14.09
N LYS A 12 35.73 43.52 12.99
CA LYS A 12 34.63 42.86 12.31
C LYS A 12 33.93 41.86 13.24
N HIS A 13 34.67 41.10 14.00
CA HIS A 13 34.13 40.08 14.91
C HIS A 13 33.93 40.57 16.35
N ARG A 14 34.24 41.85 16.62
CA ARG A 14 34.07 42.49 17.94
C ARG A 14 34.85 41.79 19.05
N VAL A 15 36.08 41.39 18.78
CA VAL A 15 36.97 40.70 19.72
C VAL A 15 38.24 41.50 19.93
N SER A 16 38.91 41.30 21.07
CA SER A 16 40.04 42.11 21.49
C SER A 16 41.40 41.40 21.35
N THR A 17 41.37 40.07 21.26
CA THR A 17 42.59 39.24 21.22
C THR A 17 42.63 38.35 19.96
N VAL A 18 43.87 37.91 19.62
CA VAL A 18 44.09 36.96 18.54
C VAL A 18 43.53 35.58 18.91
N ASP A 19 43.57 35.20 20.18
CA ASP A 19 43.05 33.91 20.67
C ASP A 19 41.55 33.83 20.49
N GLU A 20 40.81 34.93 20.68
CA GLU A 20 39.38 34.98 20.40
C GLU A 20 39.09 34.85 18.89
N LEU A 21 39.91 35.40 18.01
CA LEU A 21 39.75 35.19 16.56
C LEU A 21 40.03 33.73 16.17
N ILE A 22 40.99 33.08 16.82
CA ILE A 22 41.26 31.66 16.63
C ILE A 22 40.08 30.81 17.06
N ALA A 23 39.49 31.12 18.20
CA ALA A 23 38.29 30.41 18.68
C ALA A 23 37.09 30.54 17.71
N ILE A 24 36.88 31.75 17.16
CA ILE A 24 35.83 31.98 16.14
C ILE A 24 36.13 31.21 14.85
N ARG A 25 37.39 31.19 14.40
CA ARG A 25 37.81 30.39 13.23
C ARG A 25 37.52 28.91 13.47
N ASP A 26 37.89 28.40 14.62
CA ASP A 26 37.72 26.98 14.95
C ASP A 26 36.21 26.61 15.04
N GLN A 27 35.39 27.49 15.61
CA GLN A 27 33.92 27.34 15.63
C GLN A 27 33.36 27.29 14.21
N TYR A 28 33.73 28.21 13.33
CA TYR A 28 33.24 28.18 11.95
C TYR A 28 33.75 26.98 11.17
N GLN A 29 35.00 26.54 11.43
CA GLN A 29 35.55 25.35 10.81
C GLN A 29 34.79 24.08 11.23
N GLU A 30 34.37 24.01 12.48
CA GLU A 30 33.54 22.89 12.98
C GLU A 30 32.13 22.93 12.39
N GLN A 31 31.52 24.11 12.27
CA GLN A 31 30.25 24.30 11.59
C GLN A 31 30.29 23.87 10.11
N LEU A 32 31.35 24.23 9.39
CA LEU A 32 31.55 23.81 8.00
C LEU A 32 31.69 22.29 7.89
N ARG A 33 32.49 21.66 8.76
CA ARG A 33 32.59 20.18 8.78
C ARG A 33 31.30 19.51 9.06
N ALA A 34 30.45 20.07 9.94
CA ALA A 34 29.13 19.55 10.21
C ALA A 34 28.22 19.63 8.97
N ILE A 35 28.28 20.75 8.22
CA ILE A 35 27.52 20.92 6.98
C ILE A 35 27.94 19.88 5.92
N ASP A 36 29.27 19.74 5.68
CA ASP A 36 29.79 18.74 4.73
C ASP A 36 29.35 17.31 5.11
N SER A 37 29.35 16.98 6.42
CA SER A 37 28.86 15.70 6.93
C SER A 37 27.35 15.51 6.70
N PHE A 38 26.53 16.57 6.80
CA PHE A 38 25.11 16.50 6.51
C PHE A 38 24.83 16.25 5.03
N ASP A 39 25.57 16.90 4.13
CA ASP A 39 25.41 16.69 2.69
C ASP A 39 25.75 15.24 2.28
N GLU A 40 26.80 14.66 2.86
CA GLU A 40 27.11 13.23 2.67
C GLU A 40 26.01 12.32 3.20
N GLN A 41 25.46 12.62 4.39
CA GLN A 41 24.36 11.85 4.98
C GLN A 41 23.07 11.95 4.15
N ILE A 42 22.75 13.13 3.63
CA ILE A 42 21.61 13.34 2.74
C ILE A 42 21.76 12.49 1.48
N GLY A 43 22.91 12.55 0.82
CA GLY A 43 23.16 11.74 -0.38
C GLY A 43 23.07 10.23 -0.14
N LEU A 44 23.53 9.77 1.03
CA LEU A 44 23.41 8.38 1.42
C LEU A 44 21.94 7.98 1.64
N LEU A 45 21.17 8.81 2.37
CA LEU A 45 19.75 8.57 2.64
C LEU A 45 18.90 8.60 1.36
N GLU A 46 19.17 9.52 0.45
CA GLU A 46 18.51 9.58 -0.86
C GLU A 46 18.77 8.30 -1.68
N SER A 47 20.04 7.84 -1.68
CA SER A 47 20.39 6.58 -2.36
C SER A 47 19.68 5.36 -1.75
N GLN A 48 19.59 5.30 -0.41
CA GLN A 48 18.89 4.24 0.29
C GLN A 48 17.37 4.29 0.01
N LEU A 49 16.79 5.49 0.00
CA LEU A 49 15.38 5.71 -0.33
C LEU A 49 15.06 5.21 -1.74
N ASP A 50 15.87 5.59 -2.72
CA ASP A 50 15.71 5.15 -4.11
C ASP A 50 15.81 3.62 -4.27
N ALA A 51 16.77 3.00 -3.59
CA ALA A 51 16.93 1.55 -3.60
C ALA A 51 15.72 0.85 -2.99
N SER A 52 15.25 1.30 -1.83
CA SER A 52 14.08 0.74 -1.14
C SER A 52 12.80 0.95 -1.94
N TYR A 53 12.65 2.10 -2.60
CA TYR A 53 11.49 2.38 -3.44
C TYR A 53 11.43 1.48 -4.69
N LYS A 54 12.58 1.22 -5.32
CA LYS A 54 12.67 0.27 -6.45
C LYS A 54 12.30 -1.14 -6.02
N GLU A 55 12.79 -1.59 -4.88
CA GLU A 55 12.44 -2.89 -4.31
C GLU A 55 10.94 -2.99 -4.01
N LEU A 56 10.35 -1.96 -3.39
CA LEU A 56 8.92 -1.86 -3.13
C LEU A 56 8.09 -2.02 -4.42
N LEU A 57 8.44 -1.29 -5.48
CA LEU A 57 7.74 -1.39 -6.76
C LEU A 57 7.86 -2.78 -7.38
N GLN A 58 9.01 -3.42 -7.26
CA GLN A 58 9.22 -4.79 -7.74
C GLN A 58 8.31 -5.78 -6.98
N GLN A 59 8.28 -5.71 -5.66
CA GLN A 59 7.43 -6.57 -4.83
C GLN A 59 5.94 -6.32 -5.12
N ALA A 60 5.53 -5.07 -5.25
CA ALA A 60 4.16 -4.71 -5.61
C ALA A 60 3.75 -5.27 -6.99
N SER A 61 4.65 -5.22 -7.98
CA SER A 61 4.41 -5.82 -9.30
C SER A 61 4.23 -7.34 -9.23
N VAL A 62 5.07 -8.03 -8.48
CA VAL A 62 4.94 -9.49 -8.26
C VAL A 62 3.60 -9.81 -7.61
N LEU A 63 3.20 -9.03 -6.58
CA LEU A 63 1.90 -9.19 -5.91
C LEU A 63 0.73 -8.99 -6.88
N SER A 64 0.79 -7.97 -7.74
CA SER A 64 -0.24 -7.70 -8.76
C SER A 64 -0.41 -8.87 -9.73
N GLU A 65 0.68 -9.45 -10.21
CA GLU A 65 0.61 -10.62 -11.09
C GLU A 65 0.03 -11.85 -10.39
N GLN A 66 0.42 -12.11 -9.14
CA GLN A 66 -0.17 -13.19 -8.35
C GLN A 66 -1.68 -12.98 -8.13
N ARG A 67 -2.11 -11.75 -7.86
CA ARG A 67 -3.52 -11.39 -7.71
C ARG A 67 -4.32 -11.62 -8.99
N LYS A 68 -3.77 -11.28 -10.16
CA LYS A 68 -4.42 -11.54 -11.45
C LYS A 68 -4.66 -13.02 -11.69
N VAL A 69 -3.67 -13.85 -11.42
CA VAL A 69 -3.79 -15.31 -11.55
C VAL A 69 -4.82 -15.84 -10.54
N ALA A 70 -4.70 -15.47 -9.27
CA ALA A 70 -5.60 -15.90 -8.21
C ALA A 70 -7.04 -15.44 -8.44
N SER A 71 -7.26 -14.23 -8.94
CA SER A 71 -8.59 -13.68 -9.20
C SER A 71 -9.37 -14.47 -10.22
N THR A 72 -8.71 -14.95 -11.27
CA THR A 72 -9.34 -15.78 -12.31
C THR A 72 -9.76 -17.14 -11.73
N ALA A 73 -8.90 -17.78 -10.97
CA ALA A 73 -9.20 -19.05 -10.31
C ALA A 73 -10.33 -18.91 -9.29
N MET A 74 -10.25 -17.87 -8.46
CA MET A 74 -11.28 -17.52 -7.46
C MET A 74 -12.65 -17.30 -8.12
N ALA A 75 -12.71 -16.49 -9.18
CA ALA A 75 -13.96 -16.19 -9.87
C ALA A 75 -14.60 -17.46 -10.43
N SER A 76 -13.81 -18.32 -11.07
CA SER A 76 -14.30 -19.60 -11.62
C SER A 76 -14.81 -20.54 -10.54
N GLN A 77 -14.10 -20.67 -9.41
CA GLN A 77 -14.51 -21.52 -8.31
C GLN A 77 -15.79 -21.01 -7.63
N LEU A 78 -15.87 -19.69 -7.40
CA LEU A 78 -17.03 -19.07 -6.79
C LEU A 78 -18.28 -19.28 -7.63
N VAL A 79 -18.23 -19.11 -8.94
CA VAL A 79 -19.36 -19.36 -9.84
C VAL A 79 -19.80 -20.83 -9.74
N LYS A 80 -18.87 -21.78 -9.70
CA LYS A 80 -19.23 -23.20 -9.52
C LYS A 80 -19.92 -23.50 -8.19
N MET A 81 -19.55 -22.81 -7.12
CA MET A 81 -20.13 -23.00 -5.80
C MET A 81 -21.52 -22.36 -5.67
N ILE A 82 -21.77 -21.26 -6.38
CA ILE A 82 -23.02 -20.51 -6.23
C ILE A 82 -24.16 -21.05 -7.09
N ILE A 83 -23.86 -21.75 -8.20
CA ILE A 83 -24.85 -22.37 -9.09
C ILE A 83 -25.80 -23.29 -8.33
N PRO A 84 -25.31 -24.26 -7.51
CA PRO A 84 -26.18 -25.15 -6.73
C PRO A 84 -27.07 -24.44 -5.70
N LEU A 85 -26.74 -23.20 -5.35
CA LEU A 85 -27.52 -22.38 -4.41
C LEU A 85 -28.67 -21.62 -5.11
N GLY A 86 -29.13 -22.09 -6.27
CA GLY A 86 -30.24 -21.50 -7.01
C GLY A 86 -29.90 -20.26 -7.82
N MET A 87 -28.61 -20.04 -8.17
CA MET A 87 -28.14 -18.88 -8.94
C MET A 87 -27.37 -19.30 -10.20
N PRO A 88 -28.04 -20.00 -11.16
CA PRO A 88 -27.36 -20.61 -12.32
C PRO A 88 -26.81 -19.58 -13.32
N ASN A 89 -27.31 -18.35 -13.29
CA ASN A 89 -26.92 -17.29 -14.22
C ASN A 89 -25.93 -16.30 -13.63
N THR A 90 -25.34 -16.63 -12.49
CA THR A 90 -24.37 -15.76 -11.80
C THR A 90 -23.15 -15.49 -12.65
N ARG A 91 -22.74 -14.23 -12.64
CA ARG A 91 -21.45 -13.79 -13.15
C ARG A 91 -20.70 -13.09 -12.03
N PHE A 92 -19.43 -13.42 -11.92
CA PHE A 92 -18.52 -12.82 -10.95
C PHE A 92 -17.18 -12.51 -11.62
N ARG A 93 -16.62 -11.35 -11.31
CA ARG A 93 -15.32 -10.90 -11.80
C ARG A 93 -14.62 -10.11 -10.72
N VAL A 94 -13.32 -10.23 -10.68
CA VAL A 94 -12.46 -9.37 -9.85
C VAL A 94 -11.74 -8.39 -10.77
N ASP A 95 -12.02 -7.13 -10.63
CA ASP A 95 -11.32 -6.07 -11.33
C ASP A 95 -10.12 -5.63 -10.48
N ILE A 96 -8.95 -5.62 -11.10
CA ILE A 96 -7.68 -5.22 -10.48
C ILE A 96 -7.19 -3.99 -11.24
N LEU A 97 -7.30 -2.83 -10.59
CA LEU A 97 -6.96 -1.54 -11.18
C LEU A 97 -5.67 -1.01 -10.54
N PRO A 98 -4.69 -0.57 -11.34
CA PRO A 98 -3.45 -0.04 -10.78
C PRO A 98 -3.69 1.29 -10.07
N ARG A 99 -3.10 1.46 -8.90
CA ARG A 99 -2.99 2.73 -8.17
C ARG A 99 -1.78 3.51 -8.67
N LYS A 100 -1.78 4.82 -8.44
CA LYS A 100 -0.65 5.70 -8.79
C LYS A 100 0.53 5.53 -7.83
N GLU A 101 0.24 5.29 -6.56
CA GLU A 101 1.23 5.16 -5.50
C GLU A 101 1.01 3.86 -4.73
N PRO A 102 2.08 3.24 -4.22
CA PRO A 102 1.97 2.05 -3.40
C PRO A 102 1.38 2.38 -2.02
N GLU A 103 0.50 1.53 -1.54
CA GLU A 103 -0.03 1.55 -0.19
C GLU A 103 0.42 0.30 0.58
N SER A 104 0.02 0.17 1.85
CA SER A 104 0.42 -0.94 2.72
C SER A 104 0.00 -2.33 2.20
N ASP A 105 -1.01 -2.37 1.31
CA ASP A 105 -1.54 -3.57 0.67
C ASP A 105 -1.10 -3.77 -0.79
N GLY A 106 -0.21 -2.91 -1.29
CA GLY A 106 0.32 -2.96 -2.65
C GLY A 106 -0.16 -1.84 -3.56
N MET A 107 -0.13 -2.06 -4.87
CA MET A 107 -0.45 -1.05 -5.90
C MET A 107 -1.77 -1.32 -6.62
N ASP A 108 -2.67 -2.13 -6.07
CA ASP A 108 -3.91 -2.49 -6.73
C ASP A 108 -5.14 -2.01 -5.96
N ASP A 109 -6.10 -1.45 -6.69
CA ASP A 109 -7.48 -1.29 -6.24
C ASP A 109 -8.28 -2.51 -6.70
N ILE A 110 -8.79 -3.30 -5.77
CA ILE A 110 -9.48 -4.57 -6.05
C ILE A 110 -10.97 -4.37 -5.89
N ARG A 111 -11.72 -4.67 -6.96
CA ARG A 111 -13.19 -4.57 -6.96
C ARG A 111 -13.83 -5.91 -7.32
N PHE A 112 -14.67 -6.37 -6.44
CA PHE A 112 -15.49 -7.55 -6.68
C PHE A 112 -16.77 -7.12 -7.41
N MET A 113 -16.90 -7.62 -8.64
CA MET A 113 -18.04 -7.33 -9.53
C MET A 113 -18.94 -8.56 -9.61
N PHE A 114 -20.23 -8.36 -9.44
CA PHE A 114 -21.20 -9.43 -9.33
C PHE A 114 -22.49 -9.11 -10.09
N SER A 115 -23.11 -10.15 -10.63
CA SER A 115 -24.48 -10.12 -11.15
C SER A 115 -25.10 -11.51 -11.01
N ALA A 116 -26.29 -11.57 -10.45
CA ALA A 116 -27.08 -12.81 -10.34
C ALA A 116 -27.78 -13.21 -11.66
N ASN A 117 -27.94 -12.25 -12.56
CA ASN A 117 -28.69 -12.40 -13.80
C ASN A 117 -27.81 -12.27 -15.03
N LYS A 118 -28.09 -13.07 -16.07
CA LYS A 118 -27.33 -13.08 -17.31
C LYS A 118 -27.42 -11.76 -18.08
N SER A 119 -28.54 -11.08 -18.01
CA SER A 119 -28.86 -9.84 -18.73
C SER A 119 -28.56 -8.56 -17.96
N ALA A 120 -28.32 -8.63 -16.65
CA ALA A 120 -27.98 -7.47 -15.85
C ALA A 120 -26.47 -7.16 -15.94
N GLU A 121 -26.10 -5.90 -15.86
CA GLU A 121 -24.69 -5.51 -15.82
C GLU A 121 -23.99 -5.98 -14.53
N LEU A 122 -22.71 -6.23 -14.62
CA LEU A 122 -21.88 -6.49 -13.45
C LEU A 122 -21.76 -5.20 -12.64
N GLN A 123 -22.12 -5.28 -11.37
CA GLN A 123 -22.02 -4.14 -10.43
C GLN A 123 -21.08 -4.51 -9.27
N PRO A 124 -20.46 -3.51 -8.61
CA PRO A 124 -19.75 -3.76 -7.37
C PRO A 124 -20.65 -4.48 -6.35
N VAL A 125 -20.11 -5.50 -5.68
CA VAL A 125 -20.86 -6.29 -4.67
C VAL A 125 -21.52 -5.38 -3.63
N ALA A 126 -20.86 -4.29 -3.23
CA ALA A 126 -21.39 -3.32 -2.28
C ALA A 126 -22.66 -2.58 -2.77
N GLN A 127 -22.97 -2.61 -4.06
CA GLN A 127 -24.13 -1.94 -4.68
C GLN A 127 -25.24 -2.93 -5.05
N THR A 128 -25.05 -4.21 -4.79
CA THR A 128 -26.05 -5.24 -5.09
C THR A 128 -27.24 -5.13 -4.14
N ALA A 129 -28.44 -5.00 -4.68
CA ALA A 129 -29.64 -4.66 -3.91
C ALA A 129 -30.32 -5.85 -3.22
N SER A 130 -30.04 -7.10 -3.62
CA SER A 130 -30.73 -8.30 -3.10
C SER A 130 -29.98 -8.92 -1.91
N GLY A 131 -30.60 -8.87 -0.71
CA GLY A 131 -30.03 -9.45 0.50
C GLY A 131 -29.79 -10.97 0.38
N GLY A 132 -30.70 -11.73 -0.21
CA GLY A 132 -30.55 -13.18 -0.40
C GLY A 132 -29.42 -13.54 -1.39
N GLU A 133 -29.22 -12.75 -2.44
CA GLU A 133 -28.11 -12.97 -3.39
C GLU A 133 -26.75 -12.70 -2.73
N ILE A 134 -26.67 -11.63 -1.96
CA ILE A 134 -25.45 -11.28 -1.21
C ILE A 134 -25.16 -12.34 -0.15
N SER A 135 -26.15 -12.81 0.59
CA SER A 135 -25.95 -13.84 1.63
C SER A 135 -25.39 -15.13 1.04
N ARG A 136 -25.89 -15.60 -0.10
CA ARG A 136 -25.37 -16.76 -0.81
C ARG A 136 -23.96 -16.54 -1.37
N LEU A 137 -23.70 -15.36 -1.93
CA LEU A 137 -22.36 -14.99 -2.37
C LEU A 137 -21.36 -15.00 -1.21
N MET A 138 -21.72 -14.38 -0.08
CA MET A 138 -20.87 -14.33 1.12
C MET A 138 -20.65 -15.71 1.73
N LEU A 139 -21.67 -16.61 1.67
CA LEU A 139 -21.51 -18.01 2.08
C LEU A 139 -20.42 -18.69 1.25
N CYS A 140 -20.45 -18.56 -0.08
CA CYS A 140 -19.45 -19.14 -0.96
C CYS A 140 -18.05 -18.57 -0.69
N ILE A 141 -17.93 -17.25 -0.53
CA ILE A 141 -16.65 -16.60 -0.21
C ILE A 141 -16.09 -17.09 1.13
N LYS A 142 -16.93 -17.15 2.17
CA LYS A 142 -16.51 -17.65 3.49
C LYS A 142 -16.09 -19.11 3.43
N ALA A 143 -16.82 -19.95 2.69
CA ALA A 143 -16.47 -21.36 2.50
C ALA A 143 -15.14 -21.53 1.76
N MET A 144 -14.87 -20.68 0.76
CA MET A 144 -13.56 -20.68 0.08
C MET A 144 -12.42 -20.28 1.04
N ILE A 145 -12.61 -19.21 1.81
CA ILE A 145 -11.61 -18.75 2.80
C ILE A 145 -11.32 -19.84 3.83
N ALA A 146 -12.35 -20.52 4.31
CA ALA A 146 -12.22 -21.62 5.26
C ALA A 146 -11.36 -22.77 4.76
N GLY A 147 -11.37 -23.03 3.44
CA GLY A 147 -10.54 -24.05 2.81
C GLY A 147 -9.04 -23.69 2.75
N PHE A 148 -8.72 -22.39 2.79
CA PHE A 148 -7.33 -21.90 2.73
C PHE A 148 -6.75 -21.54 4.09
N THR A 149 -7.59 -21.03 4.97
CA THR A 149 -7.23 -20.73 6.37
C THR A 149 -7.76 -21.86 7.22
N ALA A 150 -6.91 -22.56 7.96
CA ALA A 150 -7.33 -23.64 8.89
C ALA A 150 -8.16 -23.02 10.05
N LEU A 151 -9.32 -22.47 9.73
CA LEU A 151 -10.26 -21.92 10.72
C LEU A 151 -10.89 -23.09 11.48
N PRO A 152 -10.77 -23.15 12.81
CA PRO A 152 -11.28 -24.26 13.59
C PRO A 152 -12.79 -24.34 13.61
N THR A 153 -13.49 -23.22 13.42
CA THR A 153 -14.96 -23.15 13.43
C THR A 153 -15.41 -21.91 12.66
N ILE A 154 -16.45 -22.05 11.86
CA ILE A 154 -17.18 -20.94 11.22
C ILE A 154 -18.63 -21.01 11.66
N ILE A 155 -19.13 -19.91 12.21
CA ILE A 155 -20.53 -19.77 12.58
C ILE A 155 -21.20 -18.92 11.52
N PHE A 156 -22.22 -19.46 10.89
CA PHE A 156 -23.09 -18.73 9.97
C PHE A 156 -24.38 -18.36 10.70
N ASP A 157 -24.74 -17.10 10.65
CA ASP A 157 -26.00 -16.58 11.15
C ASP A 157 -26.85 -16.11 9.98
N GLU A 158 -28.16 -16.38 10.02
CA GLU A 158 -29.17 -15.99 9.01
C GLU A 158 -28.85 -16.37 7.55
N VAL A 159 -28.22 -17.52 7.31
CA VAL A 159 -27.83 -17.96 5.96
C VAL A 159 -29.01 -18.30 5.06
N ASP A 160 -30.15 -18.65 5.65
CA ASP A 160 -31.36 -19.09 5.00
C ASP A 160 -32.39 -17.97 4.75
N THR A 161 -32.12 -16.73 5.19
CA THR A 161 -32.98 -15.60 4.87
C THR A 161 -32.99 -15.34 3.36
N GLY A 162 -34.10 -15.72 2.72
CA GLY A 162 -34.31 -15.62 1.27
C GLY A 162 -34.10 -16.92 0.48
N VAL A 163 -33.83 -18.04 1.13
CA VAL A 163 -33.97 -19.39 0.54
C VAL A 163 -35.34 -19.93 0.93
N SER A 164 -36.35 -19.67 0.10
CA SER A 164 -37.59 -20.41 0.19
C SER A 164 -37.27 -21.84 -0.22
N GLY A 165 -37.26 -22.76 0.74
CA GLY A 165 -37.21 -24.18 0.44
C GLY A 165 -38.47 -24.60 -0.28
N ASP A 166 -38.33 -25.30 -1.39
CA ASP A 166 -39.34 -26.23 -1.90
C ASP A 166 -39.21 -27.57 -1.16
#